data_2679b6e22f6ea00a78694c263e2155e5
#
_entry.id   2679b6e22f6ea00a78694c263e2155e5
#
_cell.length_a   1.000
_cell.length_b   1.000
_cell.length_c   1.000
_cell.angle_alpha   90.00
_cell.angle_beta   90.00
_cell.angle_gamma   90.00
#
_symmetry.space_group_name_H-M   'P 1'
#
loop_
_entity.id
_entity.type
_entity.pdbx_description
1 polymer ?
#
loop_
_entity_poly.entity_id
_entity_poly.type
_entity_poly.pdbx_seq_one_letter_code
_entity_poly.pdbx_strand_id
1 'polypeptide(L)'
;MLVKVNLALHAKALLIRDIHYIITDGKLQLIDASRGRVADLQRWPDGLQAAVEAKEGLEVSEGGRILDTITLQELMRRYPLVCGMTGTAVEATDQLRQFYDLHVSVIDRNRELQRFDEADRIYATIDDKSKAIVEEIAALNATGQPVLVGTHDVAESEDLAEALRQRGIEVSVLNAKNDEDEARIVAEAGDVGRVTVSTQMAGRGTDIKLGGADEADRDVVVEKGGLAVLGTSRHRSSRLDNQLRGRAGRQGDPGMSVFFVSLEDDVVQQGGEEESLSARPDADGRIESKRVSDFVAHCQRVTEGQLLEIHAQTWKYNQLLADQRIIIDERRAKLLDTAQAWEELAERAPQRAAELADVPQDARERAAREIMLYHLDLSWADHLELMDDVRESIHLRAIARETPIDEYHRIAVREFKDLAQRAVDDAVETFNTVVIDSDGAHLEDHGLSRPSATWTYMVS
;
A
#
# COMPACT_ATOMS: atom_id res chain seq x y z
N MET A 1 -15.74 -7.02 22.92
CA MET A 1 -15.14 -8.34 23.19
C MET A 1 -14.92 -9.13 21.88
N LEU A 2 -15.91 -9.23 20.98
CA LEU A 2 -15.81 -9.95 19.71
C LEU A 2 -14.72 -9.37 18.79
N VAL A 3 -14.66 -8.03 18.64
CA VAL A 3 -13.64 -7.32 17.84
C VAL A 3 -12.23 -7.68 18.31
N LYS A 4 -11.95 -7.62 19.61
CA LYS A 4 -10.62 -7.98 20.15
C LYS A 4 -10.24 -9.44 19.90
N VAL A 5 -11.21 -10.36 19.90
CA VAL A 5 -10.98 -11.77 19.56
C VAL A 5 -10.67 -11.92 18.07
N ASN A 6 -11.41 -11.24 17.20
CA ASN A 6 -11.14 -11.25 15.76
C ASN A 6 -9.77 -10.68 15.43
N LEU A 7 -9.38 -9.55 16.03
CA LEU A 7 -8.05 -8.96 15.86
C LEU A 7 -6.93 -9.92 16.31
N ALA A 8 -7.13 -10.59 17.46
CA ALA A 8 -6.16 -11.56 17.96
C ALA A 8 -6.05 -12.80 17.05
N LEU A 9 -7.16 -13.27 16.49
CA LEU A 9 -7.17 -14.37 15.51
C LEU A 9 -6.51 -13.95 14.20
N HIS A 10 -6.82 -12.77 13.71
CA HIS A 10 -6.18 -12.19 12.51
C HIS A 10 -4.67 -12.08 12.70
N ALA A 11 -4.22 -11.45 13.78
CA ALA A 11 -2.81 -11.31 14.09
C ALA A 11 -2.09 -12.66 14.19
N LYS A 12 -2.74 -13.66 14.80
CA LYS A 12 -2.14 -14.99 15.04
C LYS A 12 -2.13 -15.88 13.80
N ALA A 13 -3.20 -15.89 13.00
CA ALA A 13 -3.40 -16.85 11.94
C ALA A 13 -3.04 -16.30 10.55
N LEU A 14 -3.22 -15.02 10.30
CA LEU A 14 -3.08 -14.43 8.97
C LEU A 14 -1.81 -13.58 8.80
N LEU A 15 -1.31 -12.97 9.89
CA LEU A 15 -0.11 -12.15 9.79
C LEU A 15 1.14 -12.97 10.14
N ILE A 16 2.02 -13.16 9.17
CA ILE A 16 3.22 -14.00 9.25
C ILE A 16 4.45 -13.10 9.24
N ARG A 17 5.36 -13.37 10.17
CA ARG A 17 6.67 -12.70 10.25
C ARG A 17 7.50 -12.99 9.00
N ASP A 18 8.30 -12.02 8.59
CA ASP A 18 9.16 -12.04 7.39
C ASP A 18 8.39 -12.08 6.05
N ILE A 19 7.04 -12.08 6.11
CA ILE A 19 6.14 -11.92 4.96
C ILE A 19 5.39 -10.59 5.07
N HIS A 20 4.70 -10.34 6.18
CA HIS A 20 3.87 -9.16 6.39
C HIS A 20 4.56 -8.08 7.24
N TYR A 21 5.51 -8.49 8.09
CA TYR A 21 6.25 -7.58 8.97
C TYR A 21 7.60 -8.18 9.37
N ILE A 22 8.51 -7.30 9.79
CA ILE A 22 9.76 -7.66 10.45
C ILE A 22 9.84 -7.04 11.84
N ILE A 23 10.80 -7.52 12.65
CA ILE A 23 11.11 -6.93 13.94
C ILE A 23 12.55 -6.45 13.88
N THR A 24 12.75 -5.13 14.00
CA THR A 24 14.06 -4.48 14.02
C THR A 24 14.15 -3.61 15.27
N ASP A 25 15.23 -3.77 16.03
CA ASP A 25 15.50 -3.02 17.27
C ASP A 25 14.35 -3.05 18.29
N GLY A 26 13.66 -4.21 18.39
CA GLY A 26 12.52 -4.40 19.28
C GLY A 26 11.24 -3.69 18.85
N LYS A 27 11.17 -3.19 17.62
CA LYS A 27 9.99 -2.56 17.03
C LYS A 27 9.45 -3.37 15.87
N LEU A 28 8.13 -3.40 15.77
CA LEU A 28 7.43 -4.00 14.65
C LEU A 28 7.39 -3.01 13.48
N GLN A 29 7.81 -3.47 12.32
CA GLN A 29 7.80 -2.70 11.07
C GLN A 29 7.05 -3.50 9.99
N LEU A 30 6.09 -2.86 9.33
CA LEU A 30 5.32 -3.49 8.26
C LEU A 30 6.19 -3.65 7.01
N ILE A 31 5.93 -4.72 6.27
CA ILE A 31 6.43 -4.90 4.91
C ILE A 31 5.31 -4.50 3.94
N ASP A 32 5.58 -3.53 3.09
CA ASP A 32 4.69 -3.24 1.96
C ASP A 32 4.78 -4.40 0.97
N ALA A 33 3.72 -5.20 0.89
CA ALA A 33 3.66 -6.38 0.03
C ALA A 33 3.89 -6.05 -1.46
N SER A 34 3.59 -4.81 -1.88
CA SER A 34 3.80 -4.36 -3.26
C SER A 34 5.25 -3.96 -3.54
N ARG A 35 6.01 -3.60 -2.51
CA ARG A 35 7.38 -3.09 -2.62
C ARG A 35 8.43 -4.06 -2.07
N GLY A 36 8.01 -5.00 -1.22
CA GLY A 36 8.92 -5.89 -0.51
C GLY A 36 9.89 -5.18 0.43
N ARG A 37 9.50 -4.00 0.95
CA ARG A 37 10.31 -3.12 1.79
C ARG A 37 9.58 -2.76 3.07
N VAL A 38 10.35 -2.33 4.07
CA VAL A 38 9.79 -1.68 5.25
C VAL A 38 9.00 -0.45 4.86
N ALA A 39 7.83 -0.33 5.43
CA ALA A 39 6.94 0.79 5.25
C ALA A 39 6.94 1.67 6.51
N ASP A 40 7.93 2.55 6.64
CA ASP A 40 8.18 3.36 7.84
C ASP A 40 6.98 4.22 8.27
N LEU A 41 6.15 4.61 7.30
CA LEU A 41 4.97 5.45 7.55
C LEU A 41 3.66 4.66 7.48
N GLN A 42 3.73 3.32 7.52
CA GLN A 42 2.54 2.46 7.56
C GLN A 42 2.34 1.87 8.95
N ARG A 43 1.08 1.70 9.31
CA ARG A 43 0.65 1.07 10.53
C ARG A 43 -0.66 0.33 10.29
N TRP A 44 -0.84 -0.82 10.95
CA TRP A 44 -2.14 -1.48 10.94
C TRP A 44 -3.15 -0.70 11.79
N PRO A 45 -4.40 -0.56 11.30
CA PRO A 45 -5.46 0.16 12.01
C PRO A 45 -6.04 -0.64 13.19
N ASP A 46 -6.91 -0.01 13.92
CA ASP A 46 -7.93 -0.58 14.82
C ASP A 46 -7.43 -1.58 15.87
N GLY A 47 -6.23 -1.38 16.36
CA GLY A 47 -5.63 -2.25 17.39
C GLY A 47 -5.00 -3.52 16.83
N LEU A 48 -4.97 -3.76 15.51
CA LEU A 48 -4.29 -4.89 14.90
C LEU A 48 -2.77 -4.79 15.12
N GLN A 49 -2.19 -3.59 15.03
CA GLN A 49 -0.79 -3.32 15.39
C GLN A 49 -0.47 -3.81 16.80
N ALA A 50 -1.29 -3.41 17.78
CA ALA A 50 -1.13 -3.82 19.18
C ALA A 50 -1.29 -5.34 19.37
N ALA A 51 -2.17 -5.98 18.60
CA ALA A 51 -2.37 -7.43 18.65
C ALA A 51 -1.15 -8.20 18.11
N VAL A 52 -0.47 -7.70 17.08
CA VAL A 52 0.76 -8.31 16.55
C VAL A 52 1.94 -8.03 17.48
N GLU A 53 2.06 -6.82 18.04
CA GLU A 53 3.07 -6.51 19.05
C GLU A 53 2.94 -7.44 20.28
N ALA A 54 1.72 -7.66 20.76
CA ALA A 54 1.44 -8.60 21.82
C ALA A 54 1.75 -10.06 21.44
N LYS A 55 1.45 -10.47 20.19
CA LYS A 55 1.80 -11.80 19.65
C LYS A 55 3.31 -12.04 19.71
N GLU A 56 4.10 -11.03 19.37
CA GLU A 56 5.57 -11.11 19.33
C GLU A 56 6.24 -10.79 20.68
N GLY A 57 5.45 -10.48 21.72
CA GLY A 57 5.97 -10.16 23.06
C GLY A 57 6.70 -8.80 23.13
N LEU A 58 6.37 -7.89 22.22
CA LEU A 58 6.89 -6.54 22.18
C LEU A 58 6.11 -5.62 23.13
N GLU A 59 6.67 -4.46 23.44
CA GLU A 59 5.95 -3.39 24.13
C GLU A 59 4.82 -2.88 23.22
N VAL A 60 3.59 -2.91 23.74
CA VAL A 60 2.41 -2.49 22.98
C VAL A 60 2.40 -0.98 22.84
N SER A 61 2.44 -0.49 21.60
CA SER A 61 2.38 0.93 21.31
C SER A 61 1.01 1.50 21.64
N GLU A 62 0.97 2.71 22.20
CA GLU A 62 -0.28 3.42 22.46
C GLU A 62 -1.01 3.70 21.14
N GLY A 63 -2.30 3.35 21.08
CA GLY A 63 -3.17 3.68 19.97
C GLY A 63 -3.49 5.18 19.96
N GLY A 64 -3.31 5.85 18.84
CA GLY A 64 -3.79 7.21 18.62
C GLY A 64 -5.26 7.21 18.16
N ARG A 65 -5.94 8.34 18.30
CA ARG A 65 -7.24 8.55 17.66
C ARG A 65 -7.03 8.97 16.19
N ILE A 66 -7.76 8.35 15.28
CA ILE A 66 -7.79 8.77 13.87
C ILE A 66 -8.62 10.06 13.80
N LEU A 67 -8.00 11.14 13.33
CA LEU A 67 -8.66 12.44 13.20
C LEU A 67 -9.29 12.61 11.82
N ASP A 68 -8.65 12.07 10.79
CA ASP A 68 -9.15 12.06 9.42
C ASP A 68 -8.49 10.95 8.59
N THR A 69 -9.17 10.48 7.56
CA THR A 69 -8.67 9.49 6.59
C THR A 69 -9.00 9.94 5.18
N ILE A 70 -8.06 9.75 4.27
CA ILE A 70 -8.23 10.08 2.84
C ILE A 70 -7.66 8.95 1.98
N THR A 71 -8.35 8.57 0.92
CA THR A 71 -7.79 7.62 -0.04
C THR A 71 -6.75 8.28 -0.95
N LEU A 72 -5.80 7.48 -1.48
CA LEU A 72 -4.82 8.00 -2.45
C LEU A 72 -5.51 8.56 -3.71
N GLN A 73 -6.61 7.93 -4.14
CA GLN A 73 -7.39 8.40 -5.28
C GLN A 73 -7.97 9.80 -5.02
N GLU A 74 -8.54 10.03 -3.85
CA GLU A 74 -9.06 11.35 -3.45
C GLU A 74 -7.93 12.38 -3.33
N LEU A 75 -6.80 12.00 -2.71
CA LEU A 75 -5.64 12.86 -2.57
C LEU A 75 -5.11 13.32 -3.93
N MET A 76 -4.95 12.40 -4.89
CA MET A 76 -4.48 12.74 -6.24
C MET A 76 -5.43 13.70 -6.96
N ARG A 77 -6.73 13.56 -6.78
CA ARG A 77 -7.74 14.45 -7.40
C ARG A 77 -7.76 15.87 -6.82
N ARG A 78 -7.14 16.10 -5.67
CA ARG A 78 -7.00 17.46 -5.09
C ARG A 78 -5.91 18.28 -5.79
N TYR A 79 -5.00 17.65 -6.53
CA TYR A 79 -4.01 18.38 -7.31
C TYR A 79 -4.63 18.96 -8.58
N PRO A 80 -4.35 20.23 -8.91
CA PRO A 80 -4.90 20.88 -10.11
C PRO A 80 -4.38 20.28 -11.42
N LEU A 81 -3.22 19.62 -11.36
CA LEU A 81 -2.61 18.94 -12.49
C LEU A 81 -1.84 17.70 -11.98
N VAL A 82 -2.15 16.54 -12.55
CA VAL A 82 -1.46 15.29 -12.29
C VAL A 82 -1.00 14.70 -13.62
N CYS A 83 0.25 14.32 -13.70
CA CYS A 83 0.82 13.57 -14.82
C CYS A 83 1.90 12.61 -14.31
N GLY A 84 2.28 11.64 -15.15
CA GLY A 84 3.29 10.66 -14.80
C GLY A 84 3.91 9.97 -16.01
N MET A 85 5.00 9.26 -15.77
CA MET A 85 5.70 8.46 -16.78
C MET A 85 6.04 7.10 -16.20
N THR A 86 5.72 6.04 -16.95
CA THR A 86 6.10 4.67 -16.60
C THR A 86 6.10 3.78 -17.83
N GLY A 87 6.92 2.76 -17.83
CA GLY A 87 6.95 1.73 -18.88
C GLY A 87 5.78 0.76 -18.86
N THR A 88 4.91 0.82 -17.84
CA THR A 88 3.82 -0.15 -17.58
C THR A 88 2.45 0.51 -17.39
N ALA A 89 2.23 1.71 -17.96
CA ALA A 89 0.95 2.41 -17.84
C ALA A 89 -0.15 1.78 -18.70
N VAL A 90 0.22 1.13 -19.81
CA VAL A 90 -0.75 0.58 -20.77
C VAL A 90 -1.65 -0.45 -20.12
N GLU A 91 -1.11 -1.32 -19.30
CA GLU A 91 -1.85 -2.36 -18.57
C GLU A 91 -2.82 -1.77 -17.53
N ALA A 92 -2.59 -0.53 -17.08
CA ALA A 92 -3.42 0.15 -16.10
C ALA A 92 -4.29 1.28 -16.71
N THR A 93 -4.43 1.35 -18.04
CA THR A 93 -5.12 2.44 -18.75
C THR A 93 -6.54 2.67 -18.23
N ASP A 94 -7.32 1.63 -18.07
CA ASP A 94 -8.72 1.73 -17.61
C ASP A 94 -8.79 2.23 -16.16
N GLN A 95 -7.89 1.79 -15.30
CA GLN A 95 -7.81 2.24 -13.90
C GLN A 95 -7.40 3.72 -13.81
N LEU A 96 -6.40 4.13 -14.58
CA LEU A 96 -5.91 5.50 -14.61
C LEU A 96 -7.00 6.45 -15.11
N ARG A 97 -7.76 6.04 -16.12
CA ARG A 97 -8.88 6.81 -16.64
C ARG A 97 -10.05 6.86 -15.66
N GLN A 98 -10.43 5.73 -15.08
CA GLN A 98 -11.62 5.61 -14.23
C GLN A 98 -11.46 6.37 -12.90
N PHE A 99 -10.30 6.21 -12.23
CA PHE A 99 -10.11 6.73 -10.87
C PHE A 99 -9.43 8.10 -10.83
N TYR A 100 -8.62 8.44 -11.85
CA TYR A 100 -7.79 9.65 -11.83
C TYR A 100 -8.05 10.58 -13.01
N ASP A 101 -8.92 10.21 -13.95
CA ASP A 101 -9.16 10.95 -15.21
C ASP A 101 -7.88 11.18 -16.03
N LEU A 102 -6.96 10.22 -16.00
CA LEU A 102 -5.70 10.27 -16.71
C LEU A 102 -5.75 9.47 -18.01
N HIS A 103 -5.32 10.10 -19.09
CA HIS A 103 -5.18 9.45 -20.40
C HIS A 103 -3.75 8.94 -20.58
N VAL A 104 -3.63 7.72 -21.10
CA VAL A 104 -2.34 7.10 -21.38
C VAL A 104 -1.97 7.31 -22.85
N SER A 105 -0.78 7.85 -23.09
CA SER A 105 -0.18 7.98 -24.42
C SER A 105 1.08 7.14 -24.49
N VAL A 106 1.20 6.32 -25.54
CA VAL A 106 2.37 5.49 -25.78
C VAL A 106 3.42 6.34 -26.49
N ILE A 107 4.64 6.39 -25.94
CA ILE A 107 5.80 7.01 -26.56
C ILE A 107 6.74 5.89 -26.94
N ASP A 108 7.14 5.85 -28.21
CA ASP A 108 8.02 4.83 -28.73
C ASP A 108 9.39 4.83 -28.04
N ARG A 109 10.01 3.65 -28.00
CA ARG A 109 11.33 3.49 -27.40
C ARG A 109 12.39 4.22 -28.20
N ASN A 110 13.38 4.78 -27.51
CA ASN A 110 14.54 5.43 -28.16
C ASN A 110 15.42 4.45 -28.96
N ARG A 111 15.51 3.18 -28.50
CA ARG A 111 16.23 2.09 -29.14
C ARG A 111 15.39 0.83 -29.17
N GLU A 112 15.60 -0.02 -30.17
CA GLU A 112 14.93 -1.31 -30.25
C GLU A 112 15.26 -2.21 -29.06
N LEU A 113 14.27 -2.99 -28.61
CA LEU A 113 14.42 -3.94 -27.54
C LEU A 113 15.23 -5.15 -28.00
N GLN A 114 16.35 -5.41 -27.36
CA GLN A 114 17.19 -6.58 -27.62
C GLN A 114 17.02 -7.67 -26.54
N ARG A 115 16.22 -7.42 -25.49
CA ARG A 115 15.90 -8.42 -24.49
C ARG A 115 15.04 -9.53 -25.09
N PHE A 116 15.40 -10.76 -24.77
CA PHE A 116 14.61 -11.95 -25.10
C PHE A 116 13.75 -12.34 -23.87
N ASP A 117 12.45 -12.30 -24.02
CA ASP A 117 11.51 -12.74 -23.00
C ASP A 117 11.11 -14.20 -23.27
N GLU A 118 11.62 -15.14 -22.46
CA GLU A 118 11.30 -16.56 -22.58
C GLU A 118 9.87 -16.84 -22.07
N ALA A 119 9.23 -17.86 -22.60
CA ALA A 119 7.96 -18.36 -22.08
C ALA A 119 8.13 -18.89 -20.66
N ASP A 120 7.05 -18.81 -19.86
CA ASP A 120 7.06 -19.33 -18.50
C ASP A 120 7.45 -20.80 -18.45
N ARG A 121 8.29 -21.15 -17.49
CA ARG A 121 8.61 -22.54 -17.15
C ARG A 121 7.69 -22.99 -16.03
N ILE A 122 6.79 -23.92 -16.33
CA ILE A 122 5.72 -24.32 -15.42
C ILE A 122 6.06 -25.67 -14.79
N TYR A 123 5.85 -25.78 -13.49
CA TYR A 123 6.13 -26.96 -12.68
C TYR A 123 4.89 -27.44 -11.91
N ALA A 124 4.85 -28.71 -11.58
CA ALA A 124 3.76 -29.30 -10.83
C ALA A 124 3.76 -28.81 -9.37
N THR A 125 4.94 -28.73 -8.74
CA THR A 125 5.10 -28.40 -7.34
C THR A 125 6.06 -27.22 -7.12
N ILE A 126 5.97 -26.56 -5.96
CA ILE A 126 6.90 -25.52 -5.53
C ILE A 126 8.32 -26.10 -5.37
N ASP A 127 8.45 -27.34 -4.89
CA ASP A 127 9.75 -27.99 -4.69
C ASP A 127 10.50 -28.21 -6.01
N ASP A 128 9.82 -28.68 -7.05
CA ASP A 128 10.41 -28.88 -8.37
C ASP A 128 10.80 -27.55 -9.02
N LYS A 129 9.92 -26.55 -8.92
CA LYS A 129 10.20 -25.18 -9.33
C LYS A 129 11.45 -24.62 -8.66
N SER A 130 11.56 -24.74 -7.33
CA SER A 130 12.68 -24.20 -6.56
C SER A 130 14.00 -24.84 -6.94
N LYS A 131 14.03 -26.16 -7.17
CA LYS A 131 15.22 -26.87 -7.68
C LYS A 131 15.63 -26.35 -9.05
N ALA A 132 14.66 -26.17 -9.96
CA ALA A 132 14.93 -25.70 -11.31
C ALA A 132 15.44 -24.26 -11.34
N ILE A 133 14.94 -23.38 -10.46
CA ILE A 133 15.45 -22.01 -10.29
C ILE A 133 16.91 -22.03 -9.88
N VAL A 134 17.26 -22.81 -8.86
CA VAL A 134 18.65 -22.92 -8.36
C VAL A 134 19.59 -23.48 -9.42
N GLU A 135 19.14 -24.45 -10.23
CA GLU A 135 19.91 -25.01 -11.36
C GLU A 135 20.14 -23.99 -12.47
N GLU A 136 19.11 -23.26 -12.85
CA GLU A 136 19.23 -22.21 -13.87
C GLU A 136 20.18 -21.10 -13.44
N ILE A 137 20.06 -20.62 -12.20
CA ILE A 137 20.98 -19.62 -11.66
C ILE A 137 22.41 -20.11 -11.68
N ALA A 138 22.64 -21.36 -11.28
CA ALA A 138 23.97 -21.97 -11.29
C ALA A 138 24.53 -22.06 -12.72
N ALA A 139 23.72 -22.43 -13.71
CA ALA A 139 24.12 -22.50 -15.10
C ALA A 139 24.47 -21.11 -15.67
N LEU A 140 23.67 -20.10 -15.43
CA LEU A 140 23.91 -18.72 -15.86
C LEU A 140 25.17 -18.13 -15.17
N ASN A 141 25.30 -18.30 -13.86
CA ASN A 141 26.45 -17.85 -13.09
C ASN A 141 27.76 -18.48 -13.60
N ALA A 142 27.74 -19.78 -13.94
CA ALA A 142 28.91 -20.46 -14.50
C ALA A 142 29.37 -19.88 -15.85
N THR A 143 28.49 -19.24 -16.62
CA THR A 143 28.86 -18.51 -17.84
C THR A 143 29.47 -17.14 -17.55
N GLY A 144 29.31 -16.63 -16.34
CA GLY A 144 29.63 -15.27 -15.91
C GLY A 144 28.56 -14.23 -16.30
N GLN A 145 27.36 -14.67 -16.68
CA GLN A 145 26.23 -13.78 -16.90
C GLN A 145 25.68 -13.27 -15.56
N PRO A 146 25.45 -11.96 -15.37
CA PRO A 146 24.81 -11.44 -14.17
C PRO A 146 23.33 -11.87 -14.11
N VAL A 147 22.87 -12.22 -12.90
CA VAL A 147 21.51 -12.72 -12.66
C VAL A 147 20.82 -11.90 -11.59
N LEU A 148 19.63 -11.37 -11.93
CA LEU A 148 18.72 -10.76 -10.98
C LEU A 148 17.50 -11.66 -10.79
N VAL A 149 17.24 -12.07 -9.56
CA VAL A 149 16.08 -12.89 -9.22
C VAL A 149 15.07 -12.06 -8.45
N GLY A 150 13.84 -12.02 -8.94
CA GLY A 150 12.71 -11.40 -8.22
C GLY A 150 11.93 -12.45 -7.44
N THR A 151 11.85 -12.29 -6.11
CA THR A 151 11.07 -13.12 -5.19
C THR A 151 9.85 -12.36 -4.66
N HIS A 152 8.87 -13.07 -4.10
CA HIS A 152 7.66 -12.46 -3.58
C HIS A 152 7.83 -11.80 -2.23
N ASP A 153 8.57 -12.46 -1.34
CA ASP A 153 8.72 -12.02 0.05
C ASP A 153 10.14 -12.22 0.58
N VAL A 154 10.35 -11.77 1.81
CA VAL A 154 11.66 -11.84 2.48
C VAL A 154 12.05 -13.29 2.77
N ALA A 155 11.09 -14.14 3.17
CA ALA A 155 11.37 -15.53 3.52
C ALA A 155 11.87 -16.29 2.28
N GLU A 156 11.16 -16.19 1.14
CA GLU A 156 11.57 -16.81 -0.12
C GLU A 156 12.96 -16.32 -0.57
N SER A 157 13.26 -15.02 -0.38
CA SER A 157 14.56 -14.46 -0.75
C SER A 157 15.71 -15.03 0.07
N GLU A 158 15.50 -15.25 1.35
CA GLU A 158 16.51 -15.83 2.26
C GLU A 158 16.72 -17.33 1.98
N ASP A 159 15.61 -18.08 1.80
CA ASP A 159 15.67 -19.52 1.50
C ASP A 159 16.40 -19.79 0.18
N LEU A 160 16.10 -19.01 -0.85
CA LEU A 160 16.77 -19.12 -2.15
C LEU A 160 18.25 -18.76 -2.03
N ALA A 161 18.58 -17.69 -1.32
CA ALA A 161 19.97 -17.29 -1.11
C ALA A 161 20.77 -18.35 -0.36
N GLU A 162 20.17 -18.98 0.66
CA GLU A 162 20.82 -20.08 1.40
C GLU A 162 21.07 -21.31 0.50
N ALA A 163 20.08 -21.70 -0.32
CA ALA A 163 20.21 -22.80 -1.26
C ALA A 163 21.33 -22.55 -2.30
N LEU A 164 21.50 -21.31 -2.75
CA LEU A 164 22.59 -20.93 -3.67
C LEU A 164 23.95 -20.94 -2.99
N ARG A 165 24.05 -20.42 -1.76
CA ARG A 165 25.30 -20.46 -0.96
C ARG A 165 25.75 -21.89 -0.71
N GLN A 166 24.85 -22.83 -0.43
CA GLN A 166 25.15 -24.25 -0.27
C GLN A 166 25.77 -24.88 -1.54
N ARG A 167 25.48 -24.30 -2.71
CA ARG A 167 26.12 -24.66 -3.99
C ARG A 167 27.43 -23.91 -4.28
N GLY A 168 27.88 -23.06 -3.34
CA GLY A 168 29.11 -22.28 -3.48
C GLY A 168 28.96 -21.02 -4.35
N ILE A 169 27.72 -20.56 -4.59
CA ILE A 169 27.44 -19.35 -5.35
C ILE A 169 27.37 -18.16 -4.37
N GLU A 170 28.13 -17.10 -4.66
CA GLU A 170 28.04 -15.85 -3.89
C GLU A 170 26.76 -15.10 -4.29
N VAL A 171 25.96 -14.73 -3.28
CA VAL A 171 24.65 -14.09 -3.49
C VAL A 171 24.52 -12.83 -2.66
N SER A 172 24.16 -11.74 -3.32
CA SER A 172 23.69 -10.52 -2.68
C SER A 172 22.17 -10.57 -2.51
N VAL A 173 21.69 -10.28 -1.29
CA VAL A 173 20.25 -10.26 -0.99
C VAL A 173 19.81 -8.83 -0.76
N LEU A 174 18.76 -8.45 -1.46
CA LEU A 174 18.13 -7.13 -1.37
C LEU A 174 16.66 -7.29 -0.98
N ASN A 175 16.37 -7.15 0.30
CA ASN A 175 15.04 -7.25 0.86
C ASN A 175 14.88 -6.25 2.01
N ALA A 176 13.72 -6.28 2.68
CA ALA A 176 13.40 -5.34 3.77
C ALA A 176 14.38 -5.37 4.96
N LYS A 177 15.18 -6.43 5.10
CA LYS A 177 16.22 -6.52 6.16
C LYS A 177 17.53 -5.82 5.80
N ASN A 178 17.78 -5.57 4.50
CA ASN A 178 19.05 -5.07 3.97
C ASN A 178 18.87 -3.75 3.18
N ASP A 179 17.90 -2.93 3.57
CA ASP A 179 17.50 -1.72 2.82
C ASP A 179 18.59 -0.63 2.81
N GLU A 180 19.41 -0.55 3.86
CA GLU A 180 20.52 0.42 3.95
C GLU A 180 21.61 0.22 2.88
N ASP A 181 21.82 -1.01 2.41
CA ASP A 181 22.81 -1.37 1.39
C ASP A 181 22.28 -1.34 -0.05
N GLU A 182 21.00 -0.99 -0.24
CA GLU A 182 20.31 -1.10 -1.52
C GLU A 182 21.08 -0.48 -2.70
N ALA A 183 21.50 0.77 -2.56
CA ALA A 183 22.16 1.50 -3.64
C ALA A 183 23.46 0.80 -4.09
N ARG A 184 24.20 0.23 -3.14
CA ARG A 184 25.45 -0.51 -3.42
C ARG A 184 25.14 -1.83 -4.11
N ILE A 185 24.20 -2.61 -3.58
CA ILE A 185 23.83 -3.93 -4.15
C ILE A 185 23.31 -3.77 -5.57
N VAL A 186 22.47 -2.76 -5.82
CA VAL A 186 21.94 -2.49 -7.17
C VAL A 186 23.05 -2.05 -8.13
N ALA A 187 24.00 -1.24 -7.67
CA ALA A 187 25.13 -0.80 -8.49
C ALA A 187 26.03 -1.97 -8.93
N GLU A 188 26.18 -3.00 -8.06
CA GLU A 188 26.96 -4.20 -8.34
C GLU A 188 26.17 -5.29 -9.10
N ALA A 189 24.85 -5.19 -9.19
CA ALA A 189 24.01 -6.26 -9.75
C ALA A 189 24.28 -6.55 -11.24
N GLY A 190 24.92 -5.64 -11.96
CA GLY A 190 25.34 -5.80 -13.34
C GLY A 190 26.76 -6.31 -13.55
N ASP A 191 27.52 -6.59 -12.49
CA ASP A 191 28.89 -7.12 -12.57
C ASP A 191 28.92 -8.54 -13.13
N VAL A 192 30.04 -8.90 -13.75
CA VAL A 192 30.25 -10.25 -14.32
C VAL A 192 30.00 -11.34 -13.28
N GLY A 193 29.08 -12.25 -13.56
CA GLY A 193 28.75 -13.39 -12.72
C GLY A 193 28.09 -13.03 -11.38
N ARG A 194 27.65 -11.80 -11.18
CA ARG A 194 26.93 -11.40 -9.97
C ARG A 194 25.56 -12.04 -9.90
N VAL A 195 25.20 -12.59 -8.74
CA VAL A 195 23.84 -13.09 -8.47
C VAL A 195 23.21 -12.20 -7.40
N THR A 196 22.09 -11.57 -7.74
CA THR A 196 21.33 -10.72 -6.83
C THR A 196 19.93 -11.27 -6.68
N VAL A 197 19.55 -11.63 -5.46
CA VAL A 197 18.18 -12.01 -5.10
C VAL A 197 17.49 -10.82 -4.46
N SER A 198 16.37 -10.41 -5.01
CA SER A 198 15.68 -9.19 -4.60
C SER A 198 14.19 -9.46 -4.39
N THR A 199 13.61 -8.97 -3.30
CA THR A 199 12.16 -8.85 -3.23
C THR A 199 11.69 -7.88 -4.31
N GLN A 200 10.51 -8.10 -4.81
CA GLN A 200 9.92 -7.62 -6.07
C GLN A 200 10.26 -6.19 -6.50
N MET A 201 10.26 -5.24 -5.57
CA MET A 201 10.37 -3.81 -5.89
C MET A 201 11.64 -3.15 -5.35
N ALA A 202 12.49 -3.92 -4.69
CA ALA A 202 13.76 -3.40 -4.22
C ALA A 202 14.62 -2.91 -5.41
N GLY A 203 15.33 -1.81 -5.25
CA GLY A 203 16.08 -1.16 -6.34
C GLY A 203 15.21 -0.37 -7.34
N ARG A 204 13.91 -0.15 -7.08
CA ARG A 204 13.08 0.65 -7.98
C ARG A 204 13.61 2.10 -8.08
N GLY A 205 13.68 2.61 -9.32
CA GLY A 205 14.21 3.95 -9.58
C GLY A 205 15.72 3.99 -9.79
N THR A 206 16.45 2.91 -9.48
CA THR A 206 17.89 2.80 -9.73
C THR A 206 18.15 1.95 -10.97
N ASP A 207 19.04 2.42 -11.83
CA ASP A 207 19.45 1.69 -13.03
C ASP A 207 20.52 0.64 -12.71
N ILE A 208 20.37 -0.56 -13.28
CA ILE A 208 21.39 -1.62 -13.23
C ILE A 208 22.23 -1.48 -14.47
N LYS A 209 23.47 -1.05 -14.30
CA LYS A 209 24.43 -0.87 -15.39
C LYS A 209 25.18 -2.16 -15.64
N LEU A 210 25.26 -2.58 -16.90
CA LEU A 210 26.04 -3.77 -17.26
C LEU A 210 27.53 -3.50 -17.04
N GLY A 211 28.23 -4.42 -16.37
CA GLY A 211 29.63 -4.28 -16.00
C GLY A 211 29.88 -3.44 -14.76
N GLY A 212 28.84 -3.21 -13.93
CA GLY A 212 28.90 -2.51 -12.66
C GLY A 212 28.77 -1.00 -12.75
N ALA A 213 28.99 -0.31 -11.63
CA ALA A 213 28.76 1.12 -11.50
C ALA A 213 29.55 1.99 -12.50
N ASP A 214 30.78 1.60 -12.81
CA ASP A 214 31.71 2.27 -13.75
C ASP A 214 31.67 1.70 -15.18
N GLU A 215 30.83 0.66 -15.41
CA GLU A 215 30.65 -0.02 -16.68
C GLU A 215 31.98 -0.62 -17.27
N ALA A 216 32.98 -0.90 -16.41
CA ALA A 216 34.30 -1.34 -16.84
C ALA A 216 34.26 -2.66 -17.63
N ASP A 217 33.40 -3.60 -17.22
CA ASP A 217 33.22 -4.92 -17.83
C ASP A 217 31.98 -5.01 -18.73
N ARG A 218 31.42 -3.86 -19.15
CA ARG A 218 30.17 -3.82 -19.92
C ARG A 218 30.22 -4.70 -21.19
N ASP A 219 31.26 -4.62 -21.98
CA ASP A 219 31.37 -5.40 -23.21
C ASP A 219 31.43 -6.90 -22.94
N VAL A 220 32.07 -7.33 -21.83
CA VAL A 220 32.11 -8.71 -21.41
C VAL A 220 30.73 -9.21 -21.05
N VAL A 221 29.94 -8.41 -20.30
CA VAL A 221 28.57 -8.76 -19.93
C VAL A 221 27.65 -8.79 -21.15
N VAL A 222 27.82 -7.85 -22.09
CA VAL A 222 27.06 -7.82 -23.35
C VAL A 222 27.30 -9.08 -24.18
N GLU A 223 28.57 -9.53 -24.32
CA GLU A 223 28.92 -10.78 -25.03
C GLU A 223 28.31 -12.03 -24.37
N LYS A 224 28.05 -12.00 -23.03
CA LYS A 224 27.40 -13.08 -22.30
C LYS A 224 25.85 -13.02 -22.34
N GLY A 225 25.27 -12.06 -23.08
CA GLY A 225 23.84 -11.93 -23.23
C GLY A 225 23.19 -10.87 -22.33
N GLY A 226 23.97 -10.06 -21.63
CA GLY A 226 23.45 -9.00 -20.75
C GLY A 226 22.89 -9.53 -19.42
N LEU A 227 22.03 -8.75 -18.78
CA LEU A 227 21.40 -9.13 -17.50
C LEU A 227 20.31 -10.18 -17.70
N ALA A 228 20.41 -11.29 -16.98
CA ALA A 228 19.35 -12.29 -16.87
C ALA A 228 18.40 -11.95 -15.71
N VAL A 229 17.11 -11.86 -15.98
CA VAL A 229 16.08 -11.60 -14.97
C VAL A 229 15.18 -12.81 -14.81
N LEU A 230 15.14 -13.35 -13.60
CA LEU A 230 14.31 -14.51 -13.25
C LEU A 230 13.23 -14.09 -12.26
N GLY A 231 11.97 -14.45 -12.54
CA GLY A 231 10.88 -14.36 -11.57
C GLY A 231 10.60 -15.72 -10.96
N THR A 232 10.50 -15.81 -9.63
CA THR A 232 10.22 -17.08 -8.94
C THR A 232 8.77 -17.48 -8.98
N SER A 233 7.87 -16.56 -9.34
CA SER A 233 6.48 -16.84 -9.71
C SER A 233 5.87 -15.63 -10.45
N ARG A 234 4.65 -15.77 -10.96
CA ARG A 234 3.88 -14.65 -11.50
C ARG A 234 3.26 -13.83 -10.37
N HIS A 235 3.22 -12.52 -10.56
CA HIS A 235 2.52 -11.63 -9.66
C HIS A 235 1.02 -11.59 -9.95
N ARG A 236 0.24 -11.07 -8.99
CA ARG A 236 -1.20 -10.85 -9.18
C ARG A 236 -1.52 -9.83 -10.27
N SER A 237 -0.56 -9.03 -10.69
CA SER A 237 -0.69 -8.06 -11.79
C SER A 237 0.44 -8.23 -12.79
N SER A 238 0.09 -8.35 -14.05
CA SER A 238 1.00 -8.42 -15.21
C SER A 238 1.93 -7.20 -15.29
N ARG A 239 1.48 -6.05 -14.80
CA ARG A 239 2.27 -4.81 -14.69
C ARG A 239 3.50 -5.01 -13.81
N LEU A 240 3.38 -5.74 -12.71
CA LEU A 240 4.50 -6.01 -11.80
C LEU A 240 5.52 -6.96 -12.45
N ASP A 241 5.07 -7.97 -13.18
CA ASP A 241 5.96 -8.83 -13.98
C ASP A 241 6.74 -8.01 -15.01
N ASN A 242 6.07 -7.08 -15.70
CA ASN A 242 6.70 -6.22 -16.69
C ASN A 242 7.69 -5.23 -16.05
N GLN A 243 7.48 -4.79 -14.82
CA GLN A 243 8.45 -3.99 -14.08
C GLN A 243 9.71 -4.81 -13.73
N LEU A 244 9.56 -6.09 -13.38
CA LEU A 244 10.70 -6.98 -13.16
C LEU A 244 11.45 -7.25 -14.46
N ARG A 245 10.76 -7.65 -15.55
CA ARG A 245 11.37 -7.81 -16.88
C ARG A 245 12.11 -6.56 -17.33
N GLY A 246 11.54 -5.38 -17.05
CA GLY A 246 12.10 -4.08 -17.40
C GLY A 246 13.41 -3.72 -16.70
N ARG A 247 13.92 -4.57 -15.81
CA ARG A 247 15.27 -4.44 -15.25
C ARG A 247 16.34 -4.78 -16.25
N ALA A 248 16.07 -5.69 -17.19
CA ALA A 248 16.96 -6.05 -18.29
C ALA A 248 16.57 -5.38 -19.62
N GLY A 249 17.50 -5.32 -20.55
CA GLY A 249 17.28 -4.83 -21.92
C GLY A 249 17.03 -3.32 -21.99
N ARG A 250 17.64 -2.53 -21.13
CA ARG A 250 17.53 -1.08 -21.11
C ARG A 250 18.38 -0.44 -22.19
N GLN A 251 17.89 0.64 -22.79
CA GLN A 251 18.60 1.45 -23.80
C GLN A 251 19.22 0.64 -24.94
N GLY A 252 18.58 -0.48 -25.33
CA GLY A 252 19.06 -1.34 -26.42
C GLY A 252 20.14 -2.34 -25.99
N ASP A 253 20.39 -2.50 -24.69
CA ASP A 253 21.27 -3.57 -24.19
C ASP A 253 20.60 -4.94 -24.36
N PRO A 254 21.39 -6.01 -24.59
CA PRO A 254 20.88 -7.36 -24.54
C PRO A 254 20.45 -7.73 -23.13
N GLY A 255 19.63 -8.78 -23.02
CA GLY A 255 19.17 -9.32 -21.76
C GLY A 255 18.19 -10.44 -21.98
N MET A 256 17.83 -11.11 -20.91
CA MET A 256 16.77 -12.11 -20.97
C MET A 256 15.84 -12.01 -19.74
N SER A 257 14.63 -12.53 -19.89
CA SER A 257 13.77 -12.76 -18.76
C SER A 257 13.03 -14.09 -18.86
N VAL A 258 12.82 -14.74 -17.72
CA VAL A 258 12.02 -15.97 -17.60
C VAL A 258 11.31 -16.01 -16.26
N PHE A 259 10.08 -16.53 -16.23
CA PHE A 259 9.35 -16.78 -15.00
C PHE A 259 9.20 -18.27 -14.76
N PHE A 260 9.44 -18.68 -13.52
CA PHE A 260 9.21 -20.02 -13.04
C PHE A 260 7.91 -20.04 -12.26
N VAL A 261 6.98 -20.88 -12.66
CA VAL A 261 5.62 -20.92 -12.11
C VAL A 261 5.31 -22.33 -11.62
N SER A 262 4.74 -22.45 -10.43
CA SER A 262 4.16 -23.71 -9.96
C SER A 262 2.64 -23.67 -10.03
N LEU A 263 2.01 -24.82 -10.22
CA LEU A 263 0.57 -24.94 -10.06
C LEU A 263 0.12 -24.72 -8.60
N GLU A 264 1.05 -24.81 -7.65
CA GLU A 264 0.82 -24.53 -6.23
C GLU A 264 1.04 -23.04 -5.86
N ASP A 265 1.49 -22.20 -6.79
CA ASP A 265 1.68 -20.77 -6.52
C ASP A 265 0.35 -20.08 -6.20
N ASP A 266 0.36 -19.13 -5.28
CA ASP A 266 -0.80 -18.39 -4.79
C ASP A 266 -1.65 -17.80 -5.91
N VAL A 267 -1.01 -17.23 -6.94
CA VAL A 267 -1.71 -16.64 -8.09
C VAL A 267 -2.51 -17.68 -8.87
N VAL A 268 -2.02 -18.91 -8.93
CA VAL A 268 -2.69 -20.02 -9.61
C VAL A 268 -3.82 -20.57 -8.75
N GLN A 269 -3.55 -20.77 -7.45
CA GLN A 269 -4.53 -21.29 -6.49
C GLN A 269 -5.71 -20.34 -6.27
N GLN A 270 -5.47 -19.03 -6.27
CA GLN A 270 -6.52 -18.02 -6.08
C GLN A 270 -7.27 -17.68 -7.37
N GLY A 271 -6.63 -17.81 -8.52
CA GLY A 271 -7.20 -17.42 -9.81
C GLY A 271 -7.92 -18.52 -10.57
N GLY A 272 -7.79 -19.77 -10.17
CA GLY A 272 -8.38 -20.91 -10.88
C GLY A 272 -8.88 -22.00 -9.95
N GLU A 273 -10.02 -22.62 -10.31
CA GLU A 273 -10.42 -23.89 -9.74
C GLU A 273 -9.71 -25.03 -10.51
N GLU A 274 -9.11 -25.95 -9.76
CA GLU A 274 -8.34 -27.10 -10.30
C GLU A 274 -9.18 -28.11 -11.09
N GLU A 275 -10.26 -27.73 -11.73
CA GLU A 275 -11.00 -28.68 -12.55
C GLU A 275 -10.15 -29.22 -13.71
N SER A 276 -9.42 -30.29 -13.37
CA SER A 276 -8.82 -31.25 -14.32
C SER A 276 -7.81 -30.73 -15.35
N LEU A 277 -6.74 -30.13 -14.88
CA LEU A 277 -5.54 -30.03 -15.72
C LEU A 277 -4.85 -31.39 -15.77
N SER A 278 -5.23 -32.23 -16.74
CA SER A 278 -4.61 -33.53 -16.97
C SER A 278 -3.24 -33.42 -17.67
N ALA A 279 -2.41 -32.50 -17.21
CA ALA A 279 -1.04 -32.35 -17.69
C ALA A 279 -0.12 -33.23 -16.84
N ARG A 280 0.70 -34.06 -17.50
CA ARG A 280 1.68 -34.90 -16.81
C ARG A 280 3.01 -34.16 -16.79
N PRO A 281 3.60 -33.97 -15.62
CA PRO A 281 4.95 -33.44 -15.51
C PRO A 281 5.96 -34.44 -16.10
N ASP A 282 7.08 -33.95 -16.59
CA ASP A 282 8.26 -34.75 -16.94
C ASP A 282 9.01 -35.26 -15.70
N ALA A 283 10.22 -35.82 -15.90
CA ALA A 283 11.04 -36.35 -14.81
C ALA A 283 11.50 -35.28 -13.81
N ASP A 284 11.57 -34.02 -14.24
CA ASP A 284 12.02 -32.87 -13.46
C ASP A 284 10.84 -32.03 -12.92
N GLY A 285 9.62 -32.55 -13.04
CA GLY A 285 8.39 -31.90 -12.58
C GLY A 285 7.90 -30.77 -13.51
N ARG A 286 8.55 -30.54 -14.67
CA ARG A 286 8.19 -29.51 -15.63
C ARG A 286 6.99 -29.94 -16.48
N ILE A 287 6.12 -28.99 -16.77
CA ILE A 287 4.92 -29.19 -17.58
C ILE A 287 5.00 -28.36 -18.87
N GLU A 288 5.18 -29.04 -19.99
CA GLU A 288 5.17 -28.42 -21.32
C GLU A 288 3.79 -28.60 -21.97
N SER A 289 2.89 -27.68 -21.68
CA SER A 289 1.53 -27.71 -22.20
C SER A 289 1.00 -26.30 -22.42
N LYS A 290 0.64 -25.98 -23.67
CA LYS A 290 0.00 -24.71 -24.00
C LYS A 290 -1.27 -24.48 -23.17
N ARG A 291 -2.06 -25.51 -22.93
CA ARG A 291 -3.28 -25.41 -22.11
C ARG A 291 -2.99 -24.99 -20.68
N VAL A 292 -1.87 -25.46 -20.10
CA VAL A 292 -1.44 -25.07 -18.75
C VAL A 292 -0.91 -23.64 -18.74
N SER A 293 -0.13 -23.25 -19.74
CA SER A 293 0.30 -21.83 -19.90
C SER A 293 -0.89 -20.88 -20.03
N ASP A 294 -1.88 -21.23 -20.86
CA ASP A 294 -3.10 -20.44 -21.03
C ASP A 294 -3.90 -20.36 -19.72
N PHE A 295 -3.91 -21.44 -18.93
CA PHE A 295 -4.55 -21.48 -17.62
C PHE A 295 -3.85 -20.57 -16.61
N VAL A 296 -2.52 -20.64 -16.49
CA VAL A 296 -1.73 -19.73 -15.62
C VAL A 296 -2.00 -18.27 -15.98
N ALA A 297 -1.98 -17.94 -17.27
CA ALA A 297 -2.30 -16.60 -17.74
C ALA A 297 -3.76 -16.20 -17.44
N HIS A 298 -4.69 -17.16 -17.44
CA HIS A 298 -6.07 -16.93 -17.03
C HIS A 298 -6.17 -16.63 -15.53
N CYS A 299 -5.51 -17.41 -14.68
CA CYS A 299 -5.48 -17.21 -13.23
C CYS A 299 -4.95 -15.80 -12.87
N GLN A 300 -3.90 -15.34 -13.53
CA GLN A 300 -3.37 -13.99 -13.34
C GLN A 300 -4.40 -12.91 -13.72
N ARG A 301 -5.11 -13.06 -14.83
CA ARG A 301 -6.19 -12.12 -15.20
C ARG A 301 -7.35 -12.11 -14.20
N VAL A 302 -7.71 -13.25 -13.64
CA VAL A 302 -8.76 -13.36 -12.62
C VAL A 302 -8.33 -12.63 -11.34
N THR A 303 -7.12 -12.89 -10.85
CA THR A 303 -6.60 -12.20 -9.64
C THR A 303 -6.44 -10.69 -9.86
N GLU A 304 -6.01 -10.26 -11.05
CA GLU A 304 -5.93 -8.84 -11.41
C GLU A 304 -7.32 -8.19 -11.46
N GLY A 305 -8.32 -8.89 -12.00
CA GLY A 305 -9.72 -8.47 -11.99
C GLY A 305 -10.30 -8.35 -10.58
N GLN A 306 -9.99 -9.26 -9.68
CA GLN A 306 -10.39 -9.21 -8.27
C GLN A 306 -9.79 -7.99 -7.55
N LEU A 307 -8.52 -7.69 -7.78
CA LEU A 307 -7.87 -6.48 -7.23
C LEU A 307 -8.54 -5.21 -7.74
N LEU A 308 -8.86 -5.16 -9.04
CA LEU A 308 -9.59 -4.02 -9.62
C LEU A 308 -10.98 -3.85 -9.00
N GLU A 309 -11.69 -4.95 -8.78
CA GLU A 309 -13.01 -4.92 -8.11
C GLU A 309 -12.90 -4.38 -6.67
N ILE A 310 -11.91 -4.82 -5.90
CA ILE A 310 -11.66 -4.30 -4.55
C ILE A 310 -11.41 -2.78 -4.60
N HIS A 311 -10.57 -2.31 -5.53
CA HIS A 311 -10.32 -0.88 -5.70
C HIS A 311 -11.58 -0.11 -6.10
N ALA A 312 -12.40 -0.67 -7.00
CA ALA A 312 -13.65 -0.05 -7.43
C ALA A 312 -14.68 0.02 -6.28
N GLN A 313 -14.77 -1.02 -5.46
CA GLN A 313 -15.64 -1.02 -4.28
C GLN A 313 -15.16 0.01 -3.25
N THR A 314 -13.88 0.02 -2.91
CA THR A 314 -13.29 1.00 -2.00
C THR A 314 -13.58 2.44 -2.49
N TRP A 315 -13.42 2.70 -3.78
CA TRP A 315 -13.75 3.98 -4.38
C TRP A 315 -15.22 4.37 -4.17
N LYS A 316 -16.16 3.46 -4.45
CA LYS A 316 -17.60 3.73 -4.30
C LYS A 316 -17.99 4.08 -2.86
N TYR A 317 -17.44 3.38 -1.87
CA TYR A 317 -17.69 3.67 -0.46
C TYR A 317 -17.12 5.01 -0.02
N ASN A 318 -15.93 5.37 -0.50
CA ASN A 318 -15.25 6.58 -0.07
C ASN A 318 -15.67 7.85 -0.83
N GLN A 319 -16.29 7.74 -2.01
CA GLN A 319 -16.69 8.90 -2.80
C GLN A 319 -17.66 9.82 -2.04
N LEU A 320 -18.66 9.25 -1.36
CA LEU A 320 -19.60 10.04 -0.57
C LEU A 320 -18.91 10.74 0.62
N LEU A 321 -18.00 10.05 1.30
CA LEU A 321 -17.21 10.66 2.39
C LEU A 321 -16.31 11.78 1.87
N ALA A 322 -15.77 11.66 0.66
CA ALA A 322 -15.01 12.72 0.02
C ALA A 322 -15.86 13.98 -0.22
N ASP A 323 -17.10 13.81 -0.71
CA ASP A 323 -18.05 14.92 -0.90
C ASP A 323 -18.43 15.58 0.44
N GLN A 324 -18.65 14.79 1.48
CA GLN A 324 -18.93 15.28 2.84
C GLN A 324 -17.73 16.04 3.41
N ARG A 325 -16.50 15.53 3.19
CA ARG A 325 -15.28 16.21 3.62
C ARG A 325 -15.11 17.59 3.00
N ILE A 326 -15.44 17.76 1.73
CA ILE A 326 -15.41 19.09 1.08
C ILE A 326 -16.26 20.09 1.86
N ILE A 327 -17.47 19.69 2.30
CA ILE A 327 -18.37 20.54 3.09
C ILE A 327 -17.75 20.89 4.44
N ILE A 328 -17.12 19.92 5.12
CA ILE A 328 -16.43 20.14 6.39
C ILE A 328 -15.21 21.06 6.20
N ASP A 329 -14.40 20.83 5.17
CA ASP A 329 -13.22 21.64 4.86
C ASP A 329 -13.59 23.10 4.56
N GLU A 330 -14.66 23.34 3.79
CA GLU A 330 -15.18 24.68 3.52
C GLU A 330 -15.69 25.37 4.81
N ARG A 331 -16.38 24.63 5.65
CA ARG A 331 -16.85 25.14 6.96
C ARG A 331 -15.65 25.47 7.85
N ARG A 332 -14.67 24.59 7.92
CA ARG A 332 -13.44 24.73 8.68
C ARG A 332 -12.63 25.95 8.21
N ALA A 333 -12.48 26.14 6.92
CA ALA A 333 -11.81 27.31 6.34
C ALA A 333 -12.48 28.62 6.77
N LYS A 334 -13.82 28.69 6.71
CA LYS A 334 -14.58 29.88 7.16
C LYS A 334 -14.34 30.18 8.63
N LEU A 335 -14.34 29.17 9.50
CA LEU A 335 -14.06 29.35 10.93
C LEU A 335 -12.62 29.80 11.19
N LEU A 336 -11.65 29.35 10.38
CA LEU A 336 -10.23 29.71 10.50
C LEU A 336 -9.97 31.15 10.03
N ASP A 337 -10.54 31.54 8.89
CA ASP A 337 -10.15 32.74 8.17
C ASP A 337 -11.01 33.98 8.50
N THR A 338 -12.13 33.78 9.22
CA THR A 338 -13.10 34.85 9.50
C THR A 338 -13.47 34.92 10.99
N ALA A 339 -14.25 35.95 11.36
CA ALA A 339 -14.85 36.08 12.68
C ALA A 339 -16.12 35.23 12.88
N GLN A 340 -16.50 34.38 11.91
CA GLN A 340 -17.77 33.65 11.93
C GLN A 340 -17.95 32.80 13.19
N ALA A 341 -16.87 32.23 13.73
CA ALA A 341 -16.95 31.43 14.97
C ALA A 341 -17.50 32.27 16.14
N TRP A 342 -16.98 33.50 16.31
CA TRP A 342 -17.46 34.42 17.35
C TRP A 342 -18.88 34.90 17.06
N GLU A 343 -19.18 35.30 15.83
CA GLU A 343 -20.50 35.78 15.44
C GLU A 343 -21.60 34.75 15.74
N GLU A 344 -21.37 33.50 15.38
CA GLU A 344 -22.32 32.40 15.57
C GLU A 344 -22.48 32.03 17.06
N LEU A 345 -21.41 31.97 17.84
CA LEU A 345 -21.49 31.68 19.27
C LEU A 345 -22.15 32.86 20.03
N ALA A 346 -21.83 34.11 19.67
CA ALA A 346 -22.45 35.28 20.28
C ALA A 346 -23.97 35.38 19.98
N GLU A 347 -24.38 35.02 18.76
CA GLU A 347 -25.80 34.93 18.40
C GLU A 347 -26.55 33.89 19.21
N ARG A 348 -25.94 32.72 19.41
CA ARG A 348 -26.52 31.58 20.11
C ARG A 348 -26.47 31.71 21.64
N ALA A 349 -25.48 32.42 22.19
CA ALA A 349 -25.26 32.62 23.61
C ALA A 349 -25.02 34.09 23.94
N PRO A 350 -26.02 34.98 23.73
CA PRO A 350 -25.84 36.44 23.84
C PRO A 350 -25.51 36.89 25.29
N GLN A 351 -25.99 36.20 26.29
CA GLN A 351 -25.68 36.52 27.67
C GLN A 351 -24.17 36.28 27.95
N ARG A 352 -23.66 35.13 27.53
CA ARG A 352 -22.25 34.78 27.68
C ARG A 352 -21.35 35.74 26.88
N ALA A 353 -21.73 36.11 25.68
CA ALA A 353 -21.02 37.06 24.85
C ALA A 353 -20.94 38.44 25.54
N ALA A 354 -22.00 38.87 26.23
CA ALA A 354 -22.01 40.11 27.01
C ALA A 354 -21.08 40.04 28.23
N GLU A 355 -21.00 38.92 28.94
CA GLU A 355 -20.06 38.70 30.05
C GLU A 355 -18.61 38.81 29.62
N LEU A 356 -18.30 38.48 28.39
CA LEU A 356 -16.96 38.54 27.79
C LEU A 356 -16.62 39.87 27.16
N ALA A 357 -17.44 40.92 27.36
CA ALA A 357 -17.25 42.24 26.75
C ALA A 357 -15.89 42.87 27.11
N ASP A 358 -15.40 42.61 28.31
CA ASP A 358 -14.10 43.16 28.82
C ASP A 358 -12.89 42.34 28.33
N VAL A 359 -13.08 41.14 27.74
CA VAL A 359 -11.98 40.37 27.16
C VAL A 359 -11.59 40.96 25.80
N PRO A 360 -10.30 41.08 25.46
CA PRO A 360 -9.85 41.62 24.20
C PRO A 360 -10.51 40.89 22.99
N GLN A 361 -10.84 41.65 21.94
CA GLN A 361 -11.55 41.12 20.79
C GLN A 361 -10.83 39.93 20.12
N ASP A 362 -9.52 40.05 19.95
CA ASP A 362 -8.67 39.02 19.37
C ASP A 362 -8.65 37.72 20.20
N ALA A 363 -8.68 37.87 21.54
CA ALA A 363 -8.74 36.71 22.46
C ALA A 363 -10.12 36.01 22.37
N ARG A 364 -11.22 36.80 22.32
CA ARG A 364 -12.59 36.24 22.16
C ARG A 364 -12.75 35.51 20.84
N GLU A 365 -12.30 36.12 19.74
CA GLU A 365 -12.38 35.48 18.41
C GLU A 365 -11.51 34.22 18.33
N ARG A 366 -10.32 34.25 18.92
CA ARG A 366 -9.45 33.08 19.00
C ARG A 366 -10.10 31.96 19.84
N ALA A 367 -10.62 32.29 21.02
CA ALA A 367 -11.31 31.32 21.88
C ALA A 367 -12.53 30.71 21.19
N ALA A 368 -13.36 31.53 20.55
CA ALA A 368 -14.52 31.05 19.79
C ALA A 368 -14.12 30.12 18.64
N ARG A 369 -13.07 30.47 17.91
CA ARG A 369 -12.52 29.65 16.83
C ARG A 369 -12.02 28.30 17.36
N GLU A 370 -11.30 28.32 18.45
CA GLU A 370 -10.78 27.10 19.08
C GLU A 370 -11.89 26.15 19.52
N ILE A 371 -12.94 26.66 20.15
CA ILE A 371 -14.09 25.90 20.61
C ILE A 371 -14.84 25.30 19.40
N MET A 372 -15.16 26.12 18.40
CA MET A 372 -15.91 25.67 17.22
C MET A 372 -15.13 24.62 16.41
N LEU A 373 -13.84 24.83 16.20
CA LEU A 373 -12.99 23.87 15.47
C LEU A 373 -12.85 22.55 16.24
N TYR A 374 -12.68 22.62 17.56
CA TYR A 374 -12.58 21.42 18.39
C TYR A 374 -13.80 20.52 18.20
N HIS A 375 -15.01 21.06 18.32
CA HIS A 375 -16.23 20.27 18.20
C HIS A 375 -16.54 19.84 16.77
N LEU A 376 -16.18 20.64 15.77
CA LEU A 376 -16.33 20.26 14.35
C LEU A 376 -15.40 19.10 14.00
N ASP A 377 -14.12 19.20 14.39
CA ASP A 377 -13.11 18.17 14.11
C ASP A 377 -13.42 16.86 14.87
N LEU A 378 -13.91 16.98 16.11
CA LEU A 378 -14.36 15.84 16.91
C LEU A 378 -15.55 15.13 16.28
N SER A 379 -16.59 15.87 15.90
CA SER A 379 -17.80 15.32 15.27
C SER A 379 -17.49 14.67 13.92
N TRP A 380 -16.53 15.23 13.17
CA TRP A 380 -16.06 14.64 11.93
C TRP A 380 -15.33 13.31 12.16
N ALA A 381 -14.41 13.27 13.13
CA ALA A 381 -13.70 12.04 13.49
C ALA A 381 -14.65 10.92 13.95
N ASP A 382 -15.66 11.27 14.79
CA ASP A 382 -16.70 10.34 15.23
C ASP A 382 -17.54 9.81 14.06
N HIS A 383 -17.84 10.69 13.08
CA HIS A 383 -18.56 10.30 11.88
C HIS A 383 -17.76 9.31 11.03
N LEU A 384 -16.46 9.53 10.86
CA LEU A 384 -15.58 8.61 10.14
C LEU A 384 -15.50 7.25 10.83
N GLU A 385 -15.33 7.23 12.17
CA GLU A 385 -15.32 5.99 12.97
C GLU A 385 -16.63 5.22 12.83
N LEU A 386 -17.79 5.92 12.92
CA LEU A 386 -19.09 5.31 12.68
C LEU A 386 -19.21 4.71 11.28
N MET A 387 -18.71 5.41 10.25
CA MET A 387 -18.80 4.93 8.88
C MET A 387 -17.90 3.74 8.61
N ASP A 388 -16.76 3.64 9.29
CA ASP A 388 -15.90 2.44 9.25
C ASP A 388 -16.59 1.24 9.91
N ASP A 389 -17.20 1.40 11.08
CA ASP A 389 -18.00 0.36 11.75
C ASP A 389 -19.16 -0.12 10.87
N VAL A 390 -19.84 0.81 10.21
CA VAL A 390 -20.93 0.48 9.26
C VAL A 390 -20.39 -0.31 8.09
N ARG A 391 -19.27 0.08 7.51
CA ARG A 391 -18.65 -0.59 6.36
C ARG A 391 -18.29 -2.04 6.68
N GLU A 392 -17.71 -2.29 7.85
CA GLU A 392 -17.35 -3.65 8.30
C GLU A 392 -18.56 -4.56 8.46
N SER A 393 -19.71 -4.01 8.91
CA SER A 393 -20.90 -4.79 9.19
C SER A 393 -21.94 -4.81 8.07
N ILE A 394 -21.83 -3.92 7.07
CA ILE A 394 -22.89 -3.68 6.08
C ILE A 394 -23.19 -4.90 5.20
N HIS A 395 -22.19 -5.75 4.94
CA HIS A 395 -22.36 -6.97 4.14
C HIS A 395 -23.35 -7.95 4.77
N LEU A 396 -23.53 -7.93 6.10
CA LEU A 396 -24.52 -8.76 6.79
C LEU A 396 -25.95 -8.35 6.42
N ARG A 397 -26.16 -7.10 5.99
CA ARG A 397 -27.46 -6.59 5.55
C ARG A 397 -27.87 -7.08 4.17
N ALA A 398 -26.91 -7.56 3.36
CA ALA A 398 -27.21 -8.22 2.08
C ALA A 398 -28.11 -9.46 2.26
N ILE A 399 -28.10 -10.08 3.44
CA ILE A 399 -28.99 -11.19 3.81
C ILE A 399 -30.47 -10.73 3.79
N ALA A 400 -30.73 -9.45 4.04
CA ALA A 400 -32.07 -8.84 4.02
C ALA A 400 -32.47 -8.36 2.59
N ARG A 401 -31.73 -8.70 1.54
CA ARG A 401 -31.93 -8.27 0.14
C ARG A 401 -31.79 -6.77 -0.11
N GLU A 402 -31.11 -6.04 0.75
CA GLU A 402 -30.71 -4.66 0.53
C GLU A 402 -29.34 -4.62 -0.17
N THR A 403 -29.14 -3.64 -1.06
CA THR A 403 -27.84 -3.40 -1.68
C THR A 403 -26.93 -2.74 -0.65
N PRO A 404 -25.81 -3.37 -0.24
CA PRO A 404 -24.98 -2.86 0.85
C PRO A 404 -24.52 -1.41 0.63
N ILE A 405 -24.14 -1.04 -0.60
CA ILE A 405 -23.69 0.32 -0.91
C ILE A 405 -24.81 1.36 -0.76
N ASP A 406 -26.05 1.05 -1.16
CA ASP A 406 -27.16 1.98 -1.05
C ASP A 406 -27.54 2.22 0.42
N GLU A 407 -27.49 1.17 1.23
CA GLU A 407 -27.72 1.26 2.68
C GLU A 407 -26.62 2.05 3.38
N TYR A 408 -25.35 1.83 2.99
CA TYR A 408 -24.21 2.62 3.47
C TYR A 408 -24.42 4.10 3.19
N HIS A 409 -24.75 4.46 1.95
CA HIS A 409 -25.01 5.84 1.55
C HIS A 409 -26.19 6.44 2.33
N ARG A 410 -27.25 5.67 2.54
CA ARG A 410 -28.42 6.11 3.30
C ARG A 410 -28.06 6.46 4.74
N ILE A 411 -27.24 5.63 5.37
CA ILE A 411 -26.75 5.86 6.75
C ILE A 411 -25.83 7.10 6.75
N ALA A 412 -24.84 7.16 5.86
CA ALA A 412 -23.88 8.25 5.80
C ALA A 412 -24.56 9.61 5.61
N VAL A 413 -25.54 9.71 4.71
CA VAL A 413 -26.30 10.95 4.48
C VAL A 413 -27.13 11.33 5.70
N ARG A 414 -27.77 10.36 6.34
CA ARG A 414 -28.59 10.61 7.54
C ARG A 414 -27.74 11.13 8.70
N GLU A 415 -26.64 10.46 9.00
CA GLU A 415 -25.78 10.81 10.14
C GLU A 415 -25.02 12.13 9.90
N PHE A 416 -24.65 12.40 8.66
CA PHE A 416 -23.97 13.66 8.29
C PHE A 416 -24.89 14.87 8.31
N LYS A 417 -26.18 14.70 8.02
CA LYS A 417 -27.15 15.81 7.87
C LYS A 417 -27.14 16.77 9.06
N ASP A 418 -27.07 16.23 10.28
CA ASP A 418 -27.17 17.02 11.50
C ASP A 418 -25.80 17.22 12.19
N LEU A 419 -24.69 16.75 11.56
CA LEU A 419 -23.36 16.79 12.14
C LEU A 419 -22.92 18.21 12.48
N ALA A 420 -22.99 19.11 11.49
CA ALA A 420 -22.56 20.50 11.66
C ALA A 420 -23.40 21.23 12.72
N GLN A 421 -24.71 20.91 12.82
CA GLN A 421 -25.59 21.49 13.81
C GLN A 421 -25.25 20.96 15.22
N ARG A 422 -25.04 19.65 15.39
CA ARG A 422 -24.59 19.06 16.65
C ARG A 422 -23.27 19.65 17.13
N ALA A 423 -22.30 19.78 16.22
CA ALA A 423 -21.00 20.39 16.55
C ALA A 423 -21.15 21.84 17.05
N VAL A 424 -22.08 22.61 16.50
CA VAL A 424 -22.38 23.97 16.96
C VAL A 424 -23.07 23.93 18.34
N ASP A 425 -24.04 23.06 18.56
CA ASP A 425 -24.76 22.94 19.83
C ASP A 425 -23.77 22.56 20.96
N ASP A 426 -22.86 21.61 20.73
CA ASP A 426 -21.80 21.22 21.68
C ASP A 426 -20.79 22.37 21.90
N ALA A 427 -20.47 23.12 20.84
CA ALA A 427 -19.63 24.30 20.96
C ALA A 427 -20.25 25.41 21.81
N VAL A 428 -21.58 25.61 21.68
CA VAL A 428 -22.35 26.57 22.53
C VAL A 428 -22.33 26.13 23.98
N GLU A 429 -22.50 24.84 24.28
CA GLU A 429 -22.42 24.32 25.64
C GLU A 429 -21.02 24.57 26.24
N THR A 430 -19.98 24.27 25.50
CA THR A 430 -18.59 24.54 25.92
C THR A 430 -18.33 26.04 26.11
N PHE A 431 -18.80 26.89 25.16
CA PHE A 431 -18.65 28.33 25.25
C PHE A 431 -19.30 28.93 26.51
N ASN A 432 -20.43 28.38 26.95
CA ASN A 432 -21.11 28.81 28.15
C ASN A 432 -20.40 28.41 29.46
N THR A 433 -19.57 27.35 29.43
CA THR A 433 -18.99 26.76 30.63
C THR A 433 -17.48 27.00 30.79
N VAL A 434 -16.74 27.10 29.66
CA VAL A 434 -15.30 27.22 29.67
C VAL A 434 -14.83 28.61 30.14
N VAL A 435 -13.69 28.65 30.84
CA VAL A 435 -13.05 29.91 31.20
C VAL A 435 -12.41 30.49 29.96
N ILE A 436 -12.72 31.78 29.68
CA ILE A 436 -12.17 32.57 28.56
C ILE A 436 -11.61 33.86 29.13
N ASP A 437 -10.32 34.13 28.88
CA ASP A 437 -9.64 35.32 29.30
C ASP A 437 -8.73 35.91 28.20
N SER A 438 -7.76 36.75 28.56
CA SER A 438 -6.82 37.34 27.59
C SER A 438 -5.94 36.32 26.86
N ASP A 439 -5.76 35.13 27.44
CA ASP A 439 -4.93 34.05 26.87
C ASP A 439 -5.72 33.14 25.94
N GLY A 440 -7.07 33.13 25.99
CA GLY A 440 -7.96 32.38 25.14
C GLY A 440 -8.91 31.47 25.92
N ALA A 441 -9.33 30.33 25.34
CA ALA A 441 -10.17 29.35 25.98
C ALA A 441 -9.33 28.29 26.71
N HIS A 442 -9.62 28.05 28.00
CA HIS A 442 -8.96 27.03 28.81
C HIS A 442 -9.66 25.66 28.65
N LEU A 443 -9.54 25.07 27.45
CA LEU A 443 -10.23 23.81 27.11
C LEU A 443 -9.75 22.61 27.93
N GLU A 444 -8.45 22.57 28.25
CA GLU A 444 -7.86 21.44 28.99
C GLU A 444 -8.42 21.32 30.41
N ASP A 445 -8.74 22.45 31.07
CA ASP A 445 -9.34 22.46 32.40
C ASP A 445 -10.75 21.82 32.42
N HIS A 446 -11.37 21.70 31.25
CA HIS A 446 -12.68 21.07 31.05
C HIS A 446 -12.57 19.66 30.46
N GLY A 447 -11.36 19.08 30.39
CA GLY A 447 -11.12 17.75 29.84
C GLY A 447 -11.17 17.69 28.31
N LEU A 448 -11.18 18.85 27.65
CA LEU A 448 -11.20 18.96 26.19
C LEU A 448 -9.75 19.11 25.69
N SER A 449 -9.02 18.00 25.75
CA SER A 449 -7.60 18.00 25.36
C SER A 449 -7.42 17.89 23.85
N ARG A 450 -6.50 18.69 23.31
CA ARG A 450 -6.02 18.52 21.94
C ARG A 450 -4.95 17.43 21.88
N PRO A 451 -4.80 16.74 20.72
CA PRO A 451 -3.68 15.82 20.53
C PRO A 451 -2.37 16.56 20.74
N SER A 452 -1.47 16.02 21.56
CA SER A 452 -0.13 16.58 21.79
C SER A 452 0.79 16.47 20.59
N ALA A 453 0.53 15.51 19.69
CA ALA A 453 1.24 15.31 18.43
C ALA A 453 0.28 14.71 17.41
N THR A 454 0.47 15.08 16.12
CA THR A 454 -0.30 14.54 14.99
C THR A 454 0.66 13.81 14.07
N TRP A 455 0.32 12.59 13.68
CA TRP A 455 1.10 11.75 12.79
C TRP A 455 0.26 11.38 11.57
N THR A 456 0.92 11.25 10.42
CA THR A 456 0.27 10.75 9.20
C THR A 456 0.78 9.34 8.92
N TYR A 457 -0.14 8.41 8.79
CA TYR A 457 0.16 7.02 8.46
C TYR A 457 -0.54 6.63 7.16
N MET A 458 0.06 5.71 6.41
CA MET A 458 -0.65 4.99 5.37
C MET A 458 -1.24 3.71 5.99
N VAL A 459 -2.53 3.51 5.76
CA VAL A 459 -3.26 2.30 6.19
C VAL A 459 -3.44 1.43 4.96
N SER A 460 -2.98 0.18 5.03
CA SER A 460 -3.08 -0.82 3.95
C SER A 460 -4.26 -1.76 4.16
#